data_604ad51cf796a9796ce1fbd9e4ba1279
#
_entry.id   604ad51cf796a9796ce1fbd9e4ba1279
#
_cell.length_a   1.000
_cell.length_b   1.000
_cell.length_c   1.000
_cell.angle_alpha   90.00
_cell.angle_beta   90.00
_cell.angle_gamma   90.00
#
_symmetry.space_group_name_H-M   'P 1'
#
loop_
_entity.id
_entity.type
_entity.pdbx_description
1 polymer ?
#
loop_
_entity_poly.entity_id
_entity_poly.type
_entity_poly.pdbx_seq_one_letter_code
_entity_poly.pdbx_strand_id
1 'polypeptide(L)'
;MKVVIGILSIMILLSQIDVCRAQTDVAFDGALGFGQFTQGGKGGERYIVTSLADDPDSPQPGTLRHAFKQKGPRIVEFAVSGVIQLKAELEIQQGYLTVLGQTSPGGIVITGAQTSIKANQVILRYLRFRPGHLQGEGDALTARNQHHIIIDHCSLSWANDEVASFYN
;
A
#
# COMPACT_ATOMS: atom_id res chain seq x y z
N MET A 1 28.61 -43.13 24.06
CA MET A 1 28.22 -41.89 24.79
C MET A 1 28.77 -40.63 24.15
N LYS A 2 29.98 -40.57 23.65
CA LYS A 2 30.59 -39.33 23.05
C LYS A 2 29.96 -38.94 21.66
N VAL A 3 29.47 -39.90 20.86
CA VAL A 3 28.90 -39.63 19.52
C VAL A 3 27.49 -39.02 19.61
N VAL A 4 26.69 -39.43 20.62
CA VAL A 4 25.32 -38.92 20.81
C VAL A 4 25.32 -37.46 21.24
N ILE A 5 26.30 -37.05 22.03
CA ILE A 5 26.46 -35.63 22.51
C ILE A 5 26.81 -34.72 21.31
N GLY A 6 27.64 -35.19 20.36
CA GLY A 6 28.02 -34.44 19.18
C GLY A 6 26.84 -34.16 18.24
N ILE A 7 25.96 -35.14 18.03
CA ILE A 7 24.78 -35.01 17.17
C ILE A 7 23.76 -34.03 17.78
N LEU A 8 23.56 -34.10 19.10
CA LEU A 8 22.65 -33.19 19.79
C LEU A 8 23.12 -31.74 19.74
N SER A 9 24.43 -31.51 19.88
CA SER A 9 25.03 -30.16 19.76
C SER A 9 24.90 -29.58 18.34
N ILE A 10 25.04 -30.40 17.30
CA ILE A 10 24.88 -29.98 15.90
C ILE A 10 23.41 -29.66 15.60
N MET A 11 22.45 -30.41 16.12
CA MET A 11 21.01 -30.12 15.95
C MET A 11 20.59 -28.80 16.65
N ILE A 12 21.17 -28.50 17.81
CA ILE A 12 20.91 -27.23 18.52
C ILE A 12 21.51 -26.03 17.76
N LEU A 13 22.67 -26.21 17.12
CA LEU A 13 23.26 -25.15 16.29
C LEU A 13 22.45 -24.86 15.02
N LEU A 14 21.86 -25.87 14.40
CA LEU A 14 21.01 -25.72 13.20
C LEU A 14 19.67 -25.05 13.51
N SER A 15 19.13 -25.21 14.71
CA SER A 15 17.88 -24.53 15.11
C SER A 15 18.05 -23.03 15.42
N GLN A 16 19.29 -22.57 15.57
CA GLN A 16 19.57 -21.13 15.82
C GLN A 16 19.69 -20.29 14.53
N ILE A 17 19.76 -20.93 13.36
CA ILE A 17 19.97 -20.19 12.09
C ILE A 17 18.66 -19.59 11.55
N ASP A 18 17.50 -20.13 11.94
CA ASP A 18 16.21 -19.64 11.44
C ASP A 18 15.70 -18.35 12.12
N VAL A 19 16.25 -17.97 13.26
CA VAL A 19 15.79 -16.78 14.01
C VAL A 19 16.33 -15.46 13.45
N CYS A 20 17.41 -15.49 12.66
CA CYS A 20 18.05 -14.28 12.13
C CYS A 20 17.58 -13.87 10.72
N ARG A 21 16.73 -14.66 10.07
CA ARG A 21 16.32 -14.45 8.66
C ARG A 21 15.07 -13.58 8.50
N ALA A 22 14.39 -13.22 9.58
CA ALA A 22 13.11 -12.52 9.52
C ALA A 22 13.19 -11.00 9.26
N GLN A 23 14.38 -10.42 9.14
CA GLN A 23 14.54 -8.95 9.14
C GLN A 23 15.21 -8.35 7.90
N THR A 24 15.39 -9.11 6.83
CA THR A 24 16.12 -8.61 5.65
C THR A 24 15.30 -8.56 4.36
N ASP A 25 14.03 -8.97 4.36
CA ASP A 25 13.22 -8.90 3.17
C ASP A 25 12.74 -7.46 2.91
N VAL A 26 13.35 -6.81 1.95
CA VAL A 26 12.83 -5.52 1.43
C VAL A 26 11.43 -5.70 0.85
N ALA A 27 10.67 -4.63 0.83
CA ALA A 27 9.27 -4.61 0.38
C ALA A 27 9.10 -5.17 -1.05
N PHE A 28 10.06 -4.85 -1.92
CA PHE A 28 10.18 -5.32 -3.31
C PHE A 28 11.60 -5.02 -3.81
N ASP A 29 12.01 -5.64 -4.90
CA ASP A 29 13.34 -5.42 -5.51
C ASP A 29 13.54 -3.94 -5.87
N GLY A 30 14.59 -3.34 -5.33
CA GLY A 30 14.90 -1.92 -5.50
C GLY A 30 14.20 -0.99 -4.51
N ALA A 31 13.50 -1.49 -3.50
CA ALA A 31 12.99 -0.64 -2.41
C ALA A 31 14.16 -0.05 -1.60
N LEU A 32 14.14 1.27 -1.40
CA LEU A 32 15.17 2.04 -0.71
C LEU A 32 14.59 2.96 0.36
N GLY A 33 15.45 3.51 1.20
CA GLY A 33 15.08 4.46 2.24
C GLY A 33 14.53 3.82 3.52
N PHE A 34 14.05 4.65 4.44
CA PHE A 34 13.58 4.19 5.75
C PHE A 34 12.37 3.25 5.66
N GLY A 35 11.55 3.37 4.62
CA GLY A 35 10.38 2.52 4.40
C GLY A 35 10.69 1.17 3.74
N GLN A 36 11.94 0.88 3.34
CA GLN A 36 12.29 -0.29 2.53
C GLN A 36 11.85 -1.66 3.10
N PHE A 37 11.60 -1.75 4.40
CA PHE A 37 11.14 -2.96 5.07
C PHE A 37 9.63 -2.98 5.33
N THR A 38 8.88 -2.07 4.72
CA THR A 38 7.42 -2.05 4.80
C THR A 38 6.85 -3.36 4.24
N GLN A 39 6.02 -4.04 5.03
CA GLN A 39 5.45 -5.32 4.63
C GLN A 39 4.29 -5.15 3.62
N GLY A 40 3.56 -4.04 3.73
CA GLY A 40 2.38 -3.84 2.91
C GLY A 40 1.40 -5.01 3.01
N GLY A 41 0.83 -5.42 1.90
CA GLY A 41 -0.09 -6.54 1.79
C GLY A 41 0.56 -7.90 1.56
N LYS A 42 1.85 -8.08 1.90
CA LYS A 42 2.60 -9.33 1.64
C LYS A 42 1.86 -10.55 2.21
N GLY A 43 1.62 -11.55 1.36
CA GLY A 43 0.92 -12.78 1.74
C GLY A 43 -0.59 -12.64 1.94
N GLY A 44 -1.14 -11.46 1.68
CA GLY A 44 -2.56 -11.18 1.84
C GLY A 44 -3.43 -11.52 0.63
N GLU A 45 -4.72 -11.24 0.77
CA GLU A 45 -5.73 -11.46 -0.26
C GLU A 45 -5.54 -10.50 -1.44
N ARG A 46 -5.85 -10.96 -2.65
CA ARG A 46 -5.75 -10.15 -3.88
C ARG A 46 -7.13 -9.61 -4.25
N TYR A 47 -7.21 -8.29 -4.40
CA TYR A 47 -8.40 -7.59 -4.85
C TYR A 47 -8.14 -6.99 -6.22
N ILE A 48 -8.91 -7.39 -7.21
CA ILE A 48 -8.77 -6.90 -8.58
C ILE A 48 -9.81 -5.79 -8.81
N VAL A 49 -9.33 -4.59 -9.11
CA VAL A 49 -10.18 -3.46 -9.48
C VAL A 49 -10.59 -3.64 -10.94
N THR A 50 -11.88 -3.82 -11.17
CA THR A 50 -12.53 -4.04 -12.47
C THR A 50 -13.43 -2.89 -12.87
N SER A 51 -13.64 -1.91 -11.98
CA SER A 51 -14.51 -0.75 -12.20
C SER A 51 -13.82 0.54 -11.72
N LEU A 52 -13.96 1.61 -12.51
CA LEU A 52 -13.49 2.96 -12.17
C LEU A 52 -14.51 3.76 -11.35
N ALA A 53 -15.67 3.18 -11.06
CA ALA A 53 -16.69 3.83 -10.25
C ALA A 53 -16.24 4.06 -8.81
N ASP A 54 -16.73 5.15 -8.22
CA ASP A 54 -16.56 5.46 -6.80
C ASP A 54 -17.93 5.72 -6.16
N ASP A 55 -18.16 5.07 -5.02
CA ASP A 55 -19.31 5.29 -4.18
C ASP A 55 -18.85 5.29 -2.70
N PRO A 56 -18.85 6.46 -2.02
CA PRO A 56 -18.42 6.57 -0.64
C PRO A 56 -19.32 5.82 0.35
N ASP A 57 -20.62 5.79 0.06
CA ASP A 57 -21.64 5.26 0.98
C ASP A 57 -21.78 3.74 0.84
N SER A 58 -21.75 3.24 -0.42
CA SER A 58 -21.91 1.82 -0.71
C SER A 58 -20.91 1.32 -1.76
N PRO A 59 -19.60 1.26 -1.41
CA PRO A 59 -18.57 0.86 -2.36
C PRO A 59 -18.75 -0.60 -2.78
N GLN A 60 -18.94 -0.82 -4.08
CA GLN A 60 -19.22 -2.13 -4.65
C GLN A 60 -17.93 -2.95 -4.85
N PRO A 61 -17.99 -4.29 -4.75
CA PRO A 61 -16.89 -5.17 -5.12
C PRO A 61 -16.33 -4.82 -6.52
N GLY A 62 -15.02 -4.91 -6.68
CA GLY A 62 -14.34 -4.52 -7.91
C GLY A 62 -14.03 -3.02 -8.03
N THR A 63 -14.37 -2.19 -7.03
CA THR A 63 -13.95 -0.78 -6.96
C THR A 63 -12.75 -0.59 -6.04
N LEU A 64 -11.98 0.48 -6.26
CA LEU A 64 -10.81 0.80 -5.43
C LEU A 64 -11.20 1.05 -3.97
N ARG A 65 -12.26 1.83 -3.74
CA ARG A 65 -12.75 2.14 -2.39
C ARG A 65 -13.21 0.88 -1.64
N HIS A 66 -13.84 -0.05 -2.31
CA HIS A 66 -14.20 -1.34 -1.70
C HIS A 66 -12.96 -2.09 -1.24
N ALA A 67 -11.93 -2.21 -2.09
CA ALA A 67 -10.68 -2.89 -1.74
C ALA A 67 -9.95 -2.22 -0.55
N PHE A 68 -10.02 -0.89 -0.44
CA PHE A 68 -9.41 -0.15 0.67
C PHE A 68 -10.12 -0.37 2.01
N LYS A 69 -11.45 -0.58 2.00
CA LYS A 69 -12.24 -0.86 3.20
C LYS A 69 -12.06 -2.28 3.75
N GLN A 70 -11.48 -3.20 3.00
CA GLN A 70 -11.26 -4.58 3.46
C GLN A 70 -10.22 -4.63 4.59
N LYS A 71 -10.35 -5.63 5.45
CA LYS A 71 -9.45 -5.84 6.61
C LYS A 71 -8.37 -6.88 6.28
N GLY A 72 -7.29 -6.83 7.04
CA GLY A 72 -6.17 -7.76 6.89
C GLY A 72 -5.20 -7.41 5.76
N PRO A 73 -4.12 -8.20 5.63
CA PRO A 73 -3.15 -8.01 4.56
C PRO A 73 -3.79 -8.21 3.19
N ARG A 74 -3.54 -7.27 2.26
CA ARG A 74 -4.16 -7.32 0.93
C ARG A 74 -3.35 -6.61 -0.15
N ILE A 75 -3.46 -7.13 -1.35
CA ILE A 75 -2.83 -6.61 -2.55
C ILE A 75 -3.92 -6.17 -3.51
N VAL A 76 -3.89 -4.92 -3.94
CA VAL A 76 -4.83 -4.35 -4.89
C VAL A 76 -4.17 -4.23 -6.26
N GLU A 77 -4.80 -4.83 -7.25
CA GLU A 77 -4.40 -4.85 -8.66
C GLU A 77 -5.49 -4.28 -9.54
N PHE A 78 -5.16 -3.94 -10.79
CA PHE A 78 -6.10 -3.32 -11.71
C PHE A 78 -6.21 -4.12 -13.01
N ALA A 79 -7.42 -4.53 -13.36
CA ALA A 79 -7.75 -5.07 -14.68
C ALA A 79 -8.29 -3.99 -15.63
N VAL A 80 -8.43 -2.75 -15.16
CA VAL A 80 -8.90 -1.57 -15.89
C VAL A 80 -7.85 -0.47 -15.91
N SER A 81 -8.00 0.49 -16.79
CA SER A 81 -7.21 1.71 -16.86
C SER A 81 -8.11 2.94 -17.02
N GLY A 82 -7.63 4.08 -16.56
CA GLY A 82 -8.36 5.35 -16.70
C GLY A 82 -8.41 6.15 -15.42
N VAL A 83 -9.51 6.92 -15.29
CA VAL A 83 -9.68 7.90 -14.21
C VAL A 83 -10.73 7.40 -13.22
N ILE A 84 -10.33 7.26 -11.96
CA ILE A 84 -11.24 7.05 -10.83
C ILE A 84 -11.55 8.44 -10.25
N GLN A 85 -12.75 8.93 -10.50
CA GLN A 85 -13.21 10.20 -9.95
C GLN A 85 -13.85 9.97 -8.60
N LEU A 86 -13.14 10.33 -7.56
CA LEU A 86 -13.61 10.26 -6.18
C LEU A 86 -14.75 11.25 -5.94
N LYS A 87 -15.79 10.79 -5.27
CA LYS A 87 -16.93 11.62 -4.82
C LYS A 87 -16.77 12.13 -3.39
N ALA A 88 -15.82 11.58 -2.64
CA ALA A 88 -15.41 12.03 -1.33
C ALA A 88 -13.97 11.57 -1.05
N GLU A 89 -13.34 12.10 -0.01
CA GLU A 89 -12.02 11.69 0.45
C GLU A 89 -11.85 10.16 0.44
N LEU A 90 -10.72 9.70 -0.08
CA LEU A 90 -10.38 8.27 -0.11
C LEU A 90 -9.42 7.96 1.04
N GLU A 91 -9.95 7.35 2.08
CA GLU A 91 -9.18 7.01 3.28
C GLU A 91 -8.66 5.57 3.24
N ILE A 92 -7.37 5.40 3.51
CA ILE A 92 -6.73 4.11 3.78
C ILE A 92 -6.70 3.92 5.29
N GLN A 93 -7.80 3.39 5.86
CA GLN A 93 -7.96 3.18 7.31
C GLN A 93 -7.44 1.80 7.76
N GLN A 94 -7.23 0.88 6.85
CA GLN A 94 -6.76 -0.47 7.14
C GLN A 94 -5.35 -0.64 6.61
N GLY A 95 -4.41 -0.94 7.48
CA GLY A 95 -3.01 -1.17 7.15
C GLY A 95 -2.76 -2.49 6.42
N TYR A 96 -1.48 -2.82 6.26
CA TYR A 96 -1.03 -4.00 5.51
C TYR A 96 -1.60 -4.05 4.09
N LEU A 97 -1.47 -2.93 3.38
CA LEU A 97 -1.98 -2.72 2.03
C LEU A 97 -0.83 -2.52 1.04
N THR A 98 -0.89 -3.22 -0.08
CA THR A 98 -0.08 -2.92 -1.28
C THR A 98 -0.99 -2.62 -2.45
N VAL A 99 -0.77 -1.50 -3.13
CA VAL A 99 -1.50 -1.11 -4.35
C VAL A 99 -0.54 -1.09 -5.52
N LEU A 100 -0.80 -1.92 -6.51
CA LEU A 100 0.06 -2.15 -7.68
C LEU A 100 -0.53 -1.48 -8.93
N GLY A 101 -0.36 -0.18 -9.06
CA GLY A 101 -0.85 0.59 -10.22
C GLY A 101 -0.25 0.14 -11.56
N GLN A 102 0.94 -0.46 -11.55
CA GLN A 102 1.60 -1.01 -12.74
C GLN A 102 0.88 -2.23 -13.35
N THR A 103 -0.04 -2.85 -12.65
CA THR A 103 -0.87 -3.93 -13.21
C THR A 103 -1.95 -3.42 -14.13
N SER A 104 -2.28 -2.13 -14.05
CA SER A 104 -3.25 -1.49 -14.94
C SER A 104 -2.71 -1.41 -16.38
N PRO A 105 -3.49 -1.81 -17.41
CA PRO A 105 -3.03 -1.81 -18.80
C PRO A 105 -2.59 -0.43 -19.33
N GLY A 106 -3.20 0.66 -18.84
CA GLY A 106 -2.91 2.03 -19.27
C GLY A 106 -2.66 3.00 -18.11
N GLY A 107 -2.59 2.49 -16.90
CA GLY A 107 -2.38 3.27 -15.67
C GLY A 107 -3.67 3.83 -15.08
N ILE A 108 -3.57 4.25 -13.81
CA ILE A 108 -4.68 4.76 -13.00
C ILE A 108 -4.38 6.20 -12.59
N VAL A 109 -5.39 7.04 -12.77
CA VAL A 109 -5.46 8.40 -12.23
C VAL A 109 -6.56 8.43 -11.16
N ILE A 110 -6.24 8.96 -9.99
CA ILE A 110 -7.19 9.19 -8.89
C ILE A 110 -7.40 10.69 -8.80
N THR A 111 -8.64 11.13 -8.98
CA THR A 111 -9.01 12.56 -9.05
C THR A 111 -10.26 12.85 -8.21
N GLY A 112 -10.62 14.13 -8.05
CA GLY A 112 -11.88 14.57 -7.47
C GLY A 112 -11.82 14.85 -5.97
N ALA A 113 -10.97 14.18 -5.22
CA ALA A 113 -10.78 14.40 -3.79
C ALA A 113 -9.39 13.97 -3.33
N GLN A 114 -9.04 14.35 -2.10
CA GLN A 114 -7.83 13.95 -1.39
C GLN A 114 -7.79 12.43 -1.15
N THR A 115 -6.58 11.88 -1.13
CA THR A 115 -6.33 10.53 -0.62
C THR A 115 -5.54 10.63 0.69
N SER A 116 -6.03 10.00 1.76
CA SER A 116 -5.41 10.04 3.10
C SER A 116 -5.01 8.66 3.57
N ILE A 117 -3.75 8.52 3.96
CA ILE A 117 -3.23 7.32 4.59
C ILE A 117 -3.39 7.48 6.11
N LYS A 118 -4.31 6.70 6.70
CA LYS A 118 -4.64 6.69 8.13
C LYS A 118 -4.25 5.36 8.79
N ALA A 119 -3.31 4.64 8.19
CA ALA A 119 -2.84 3.34 8.67
C ALA A 119 -1.38 3.12 8.31
N ASN A 120 -0.72 2.23 9.05
CA ASN A 120 0.67 1.85 8.82
C ASN A 120 0.79 0.68 7.85
N GLN A 121 2.00 0.38 7.39
CA GLN A 121 2.27 -0.75 6.48
C GLN A 121 1.56 -0.59 5.13
N VAL A 122 1.75 0.56 4.46
CA VAL A 122 1.11 0.89 3.20
C VAL A 122 2.15 1.08 2.09
N ILE A 123 1.93 0.43 0.96
CA ILE A 123 2.76 0.54 -0.24
C ILE A 123 1.86 0.96 -1.40
N LEU A 124 2.11 2.15 -1.97
CA LEU A 124 1.42 2.65 -3.16
C LEU A 124 2.41 2.77 -4.31
N ARG A 125 2.13 2.12 -5.44
CA ARG A 125 3.04 2.09 -6.58
C ARG A 125 2.35 2.45 -7.89
N TYR A 126 3.02 3.23 -8.73
CA TYR A 126 2.62 3.57 -10.10
C TYR A 126 1.21 4.18 -10.22
N LEU A 127 0.85 5.05 -9.29
CA LEU A 127 -0.43 5.76 -9.27
C LEU A 127 -0.23 7.24 -9.58
N ARG A 128 -1.27 7.87 -10.10
CA ARG A 128 -1.31 9.32 -10.34
C ARG A 128 -2.41 9.95 -9.51
N PHE A 129 -2.06 10.81 -8.56
CA PHE A 129 -2.99 11.54 -7.71
C PHE A 129 -3.19 12.95 -8.24
N ARG A 130 -4.41 13.29 -8.61
CA ARG A 130 -4.82 14.55 -9.25
C ARG A 130 -6.16 15.01 -8.68
N PRO A 131 -6.22 15.43 -7.39
CA PRO A 131 -7.51 15.76 -6.76
C PRO A 131 -8.24 16.86 -7.52
N GLY A 132 -7.54 17.88 -7.99
CA GLY A 132 -8.16 19.04 -8.59
C GLY A 132 -8.90 19.89 -7.56
N HIS A 133 -9.81 20.73 -8.01
CA HIS A 133 -10.51 21.73 -7.16
C HIS A 133 -11.96 21.34 -6.83
N LEU A 134 -12.40 20.15 -7.17
CA LEU A 134 -13.82 19.78 -7.11
C LEU A 134 -14.34 19.56 -5.68
N GLN A 135 -13.47 19.23 -4.74
CA GLN A 135 -13.82 18.89 -3.36
C GLN A 135 -13.33 19.93 -2.31
N GLY A 136 -12.98 21.17 -2.77
CA GLY A 136 -12.48 22.22 -1.89
C GLY A 136 -10.98 22.09 -1.59
N GLU A 137 -10.56 22.62 -0.45
CA GLU A 137 -9.15 22.58 0.00
C GLU A 137 -8.73 21.19 0.40
N GLY A 138 -7.52 20.77 0.01
CA GLY A 138 -6.94 19.47 0.39
C GLY A 138 -5.73 19.09 -0.44
N ASP A 139 -5.01 18.09 0.09
CA ASP A 139 -3.78 17.55 -0.47
C ASP A 139 -4.06 16.54 -1.59
N ALA A 140 -3.05 16.26 -2.41
CA ALA A 140 -3.17 15.14 -3.33
C ALA A 140 -3.02 13.80 -2.59
N LEU A 141 -2.04 13.73 -1.69
CA LEU A 141 -1.81 12.56 -0.84
C LEU A 141 -1.26 13.02 0.52
N THR A 142 -1.87 12.56 1.59
CA THR A 142 -1.45 12.93 2.95
C THR A 142 -1.33 11.72 3.88
N ALA A 143 -0.43 11.79 4.85
CA ALA A 143 -0.33 10.87 5.98
C ALA A 143 0.11 11.62 7.23
N ARG A 144 -0.63 11.46 8.33
CA ARG A 144 -0.31 12.08 9.61
C ARG A 144 -0.15 11.02 10.69
N ASN A 145 0.96 11.08 11.46
CA ASN A 145 1.27 10.14 12.54
C ASN A 145 1.30 8.66 12.07
N GLN A 146 1.72 8.41 10.84
CA GLN A 146 1.80 7.07 10.27
C GLN A 146 3.25 6.69 9.94
N HIS A 147 3.55 5.40 9.92
CA HIS A 147 4.89 4.86 9.65
C HIS A 147 4.85 3.64 8.74
N HIS A 148 6.01 3.22 8.20
CA HIS A 148 6.13 2.12 7.24
C HIS A 148 5.24 2.37 6.00
N ILE A 149 5.52 3.48 5.33
CA ILE A 149 4.85 3.88 4.09
C ILE A 149 5.88 3.93 2.97
N ILE A 150 5.53 3.38 1.82
CA ILE A 150 6.29 3.55 0.57
C ILE A 150 5.36 4.13 -0.49
N ILE A 151 5.80 5.23 -1.09
CA ILE A 151 5.19 5.84 -2.28
C ILE A 151 6.23 5.72 -3.40
N ASP A 152 6.00 4.79 -4.31
CA ASP A 152 6.98 4.42 -5.32
C ASP A 152 6.45 4.62 -6.74
N HIS A 153 7.20 5.32 -7.60
CA HIS A 153 6.81 5.64 -8.98
C HIS A 153 5.42 6.31 -9.09
N CYS A 154 4.99 7.02 -8.05
CA CYS A 154 3.75 7.78 -8.07
C CYS A 154 3.99 9.21 -8.57
N SER A 155 2.95 9.80 -9.12
CA SER A 155 2.95 11.19 -9.57
C SER A 155 1.81 11.94 -8.90
N LEU A 156 2.13 13.06 -8.25
CA LEU A 156 1.20 13.88 -7.49
C LEU A 156 1.18 15.29 -8.05
N SER A 157 0.01 15.87 -8.28
CA SER A 157 -0.15 17.26 -8.69
C SER A 157 -1.61 17.71 -8.62
N TRP A 158 -1.84 19.02 -8.86
CA TRP A 158 -3.16 19.64 -8.93
C TRP A 158 -3.93 19.60 -7.61
N ALA A 159 -3.22 19.65 -6.49
CA ALA A 159 -3.82 19.87 -5.18
C ALA A 159 -4.12 21.37 -4.98
N ASN A 160 -5.08 21.67 -4.10
CA ASN A 160 -5.43 23.04 -3.73
C ASN A 160 -4.67 23.52 -2.49
N ASP A 161 -4.07 22.61 -1.76
CA ASP A 161 -3.16 22.84 -0.65
C ASP A 161 -1.81 22.17 -0.95
N GLU A 162 -1.30 21.27 -0.15
CA GLU A 162 -0.04 20.59 -0.44
C GLU A 162 -0.21 19.45 -1.43
N VAL A 163 0.82 19.28 -2.26
CA VAL A 163 0.84 18.14 -3.19
C VAL A 163 1.07 16.83 -2.43
N ALA A 164 1.91 16.87 -1.38
CA ALA A 164 2.20 15.71 -0.54
C ALA A 164 2.53 16.16 0.89
N SER A 165 1.76 15.71 1.86
CA SER A 165 1.92 16.04 3.29
C SER A 165 2.17 14.78 4.11
N PHE A 166 3.41 14.63 4.61
CA PHE A 166 3.81 13.52 5.47
C PHE A 166 4.43 14.08 6.75
N TYR A 167 3.68 14.04 7.85
CA TYR A 167 4.12 14.67 9.11
C TYR A 167 3.53 13.99 10.35
N ASN A 168 4.15 14.28 11.51
CA ASN A 168 3.72 13.84 12.85
C ASN A 168 3.23 15.04 13.67
#